data_a0cada12f4bd2dc51718836b7be4a410
#
_entry.id   a0cada12f4bd2dc51718836b7be4a410
#
_cell.length_a   1.000
_cell.length_b   1.000
_cell.length_c   1.000
_cell.angle_alpha   90.00
_cell.angle_beta   90.00
_cell.angle_gamma   90.00
#
_symmetry.space_group_name_H-M   'P 1'
#
loop_
_entity.id
_entity.type
_entity.pdbx_description
1 polymer ?
#
loop_
_entity_poly.entity_id
_entity_poly.type
_entity_poly.pdbx_seq_one_letter_code
_entity_poly.pdbx_strand_id
1 'polypeptide(L)'
;MTASLSDIAVRAGVSVKTVSGALHGGSARMSEETRQRIKEIAEELGYVTNFAARSMRQGWMPLVGLVADDLITSPFATEIIRGLDGAVRAADMAVFAMTLGGHRSIASILDEMRRFRPRAIAYAAMYHKSVDLPREFADAVGVMINCRDANDRVTSLVPDETGAALEITNYLIDAGRRNIAFINLPGLLAGELRELGFRQALDHAGIDGAGAIVLPAVSKAIYSDRAHSLVATHVQALMNGPRRPDAILCGNDRVAMEVYAALRREGAAIPDDVAVASFDNQVEIASRLDPPLTTMALPHRAMGRHAAQILLAEDRVPVGVQKLPFQLVERASV
;
A
#
# COMPACT_ATOMS: atom_id res chain seq x y z
N MET A 1 -17.36 -1.37 -37.14
CA MET A 1 -18.05 -0.23 -36.50
C MET A 1 -18.49 -0.70 -35.13
N THR A 2 -18.19 0.03 -34.08
CA THR A 2 -18.66 -0.30 -32.72
C THR A 2 -20.14 0.02 -32.61
N ALA A 3 -20.92 -0.92 -32.06
CA ALA A 3 -22.36 -0.74 -31.87
C ALA A 3 -22.66 0.50 -31.02
N SER A 4 -23.77 1.18 -31.29
CA SER A 4 -24.22 2.37 -30.57
C SER A 4 -25.42 2.05 -29.66
N LEU A 5 -25.74 2.94 -28.74
CA LEU A 5 -26.97 2.82 -27.92
C LEU A 5 -28.23 2.79 -28.81
N SER A 6 -28.19 3.42 -29.97
CA SER A 6 -29.29 3.40 -30.95
C SER A 6 -29.51 2.01 -31.56
N ASP A 7 -28.43 1.30 -31.86
CA ASP A 7 -28.51 -0.06 -32.43
C ASP A 7 -29.11 -1.06 -31.43
N ILE A 8 -28.72 -0.93 -30.15
CA ILE A 8 -29.30 -1.70 -29.04
C ILE A 8 -30.78 -1.36 -28.87
N ALA A 9 -31.14 -0.06 -28.91
CA ALA A 9 -32.52 0.40 -28.74
C ALA A 9 -33.45 -0.19 -29.82
N VAL A 10 -33.00 -0.16 -31.09
CA VAL A 10 -33.72 -0.74 -32.20
C VAL A 10 -33.91 -2.25 -31.98
N ARG A 11 -32.87 -2.98 -31.66
CA ARG A 11 -32.90 -4.43 -31.47
C ARG A 11 -33.70 -4.88 -30.24
N ALA A 12 -33.67 -4.08 -29.17
CA ALA A 12 -34.42 -4.34 -27.93
C ALA A 12 -35.89 -3.86 -28.00
N GLY A 13 -36.27 -3.05 -28.99
CA GLY A 13 -37.60 -2.48 -29.13
C GLY A 13 -37.94 -1.45 -28.04
N VAL A 14 -36.94 -0.71 -27.57
CA VAL A 14 -37.09 0.29 -26.48
C VAL A 14 -36.42 1.64 -26.86
N SER A 15 -36.68 2.67 -26.07
CA SER A 15 -36.03 3.98 -26.31
C SER A 15 -34.52 3.94 -25.98
N VAL A 16 -33.73 4.81 -26.63
CA VAL A 16 -32.31 5.01 -26.32
C VAL A 16 -32.12 5.41 -24.85
N LYS A 17 -33.07 6.18 -24.28
CA LYS A 17 -33.09 6.54 -22.87
C LYS A 17 -33.24 5.31 -21.95
N THR A 18 -34.10 4.36 -22.35
CA THR A 18 -34.30 3.09 -21.65
C THR A 18 -33.03 2.24 -21.65
N VAL A 19 -32.39 2.11 -22.84
CA VAL A 19 -31.10 1.42 -22.98
C VAL A 19 -30.04 2.05 -22.11
N SER A 20 -29.89 3.38 -22.17
CA SER A 20 -28.94 4.12 -21.33
C SER A 20 -29.19 3.91 -19.83
N GLY A 21 -30.45 3.89 -19.41
CA GLY A 21 -30.82 3.61 -18.01
C GLY A 21 -30.55 2.16 -17.59
N ALA A 22 -30.71 1.19 -18.51
CA ALA A 22 -30.42 -0.21 -18.23
C ALA A 22 -28.91 -0.48 -18.08
N LEU A 23 -28.09 0.12 -18.95
CA LEU A 23 -26.65 -0.14 -19.02
C LEU A 23 -25.81 0.73 -18.06
N HIS A 24 -26.29 1.91 -17.68
CA HIS A 24 -25.48 2.89 -16.94
C HIS A 24 -26.09 3.33 -15.61
N GLY A 25 -27.15 2.68 -15.17
CA GLY A 25 -27.86 3.08 -13.96
C GLY A 25 -28.65 4.39 -14.15
N GLY A 26 -29.93 4.38 -13.92
CA GLY A 26 -30.78 5.56 -14.02
C GLY A 26 -32.18 5.24 -13.50
N SER A 27 -32.94 6.29 -13.18
CA SER A 27 -34.31 6.20 -12.65
C SER A 27 -35.37 5.69 -13.65
N ALA A 28 -34.97 5.12 -14.78
CA ALA A 28 -35.91 4.52 -15.72
C ALA A 28 -36.57 3.30 -15.05
N ARG A 29 -37.85 3.42 -14.73
CA ARG A 29 -38.65 2.27 -14.29
C ARG A 29 -38.72 1.25 -15.44
N MET A 30 -38.06 0.11 -15.24
CA MET A 30 -38.11 -1.03 -16.16
C MET A 30 -38.10 -2.32 -15.35
N SER A 31 -38.64 -3.41 -15.93
CA SER A 31 -38.54 -4.73 -15.30
C SER A 31 -37.12 -5.25 -15.34
N GLU A 32 -36.76 -6.12 -14.43
CA GLU A 32 -35.42 -6.76 -14.42
C GLU A 32 -35.21 -7.61 -15.68
N GLU A 33 -36.27 -8.24 -16.19
CA GLU A 33 -36.25 -8.96 -17.47
C GLU A 33 -35.88 -8.06 -18.66
N THR A 34 -36.43 -6.84 -18.71
CA THR A 34 -36.09 -5.87 -19.76
C THR A 34 -34.63 -5.41 -19.60
N ARG A 35 -34.18 -5.21 -18.38
CA ARG A 35 -32.79 -4.85 -18.09
C ARG A 35 -31.80 -5.93 -18.55
N GLN A 36 -32.11 -7.17 -18.24
CA GLN A 36 -31.27 -8.32 -18.59
C GLN A 36 -31.21 -8.50 -20.10
N ARG A 37 -32.34 -8.42 -20.77
CA ARG A 37 -32.41 -8.50 -22.24
C ARG A 37 -31.58 -7.40 -22.95
N ILE A 38 -31.58 -6.18 -22.42
CA ILE A 38 -30.78 -5.08 -22.97
C ILE A 38 -29.29 -5.36 -22.78
N LYS A 39 -28.87 -5.94 -21.66
CA LYS A 39 -27.48 -6.32 -21.40
C LYS A 39 -27.01 -7.41 -22.38
N GLU A 40 -27.81 -8.44 -22.56
CA GLU A 40 -27.53 -9.53 -23.52
C GLU A 40 -27.36 -9.01 -24.94
N ILE A 41 -28.28 -8.14 -25.41
CA ILE A 41 -28.18 -7.53 -26.74
C ILE A 41 -26.93 -6.65 -26.85
N ALA A 42 -26.55 -5.92 -25.79
CA ALA A 42 -25.34 -5.10 -25.78
C ALA A 42 -24.07 -5.96 -25.91
N GLU A 43 -24.02 -7.09 -25.19
CA GLU A 43 -22.93 -8.08 -25.30
C GLU A 43 -22.86 -8.70 -26.70
N GLU A 44 -23.99 -9.16 -27.25
CA GLU A 44 -24.05 -9.74 -28.61
C GLU A 44 -23.58 -8.77 -29.69
N LEU A 45 -23.89 -7.48 -29.55
CA LEU A 45 -23.49 -6.44 -30.48
C LEU A 45 -22.06 -5.94 -30.25
N GLY A 46 -21.36 -6.44 -29.22
CA GLY A 46 -20.04 -5.97 -28.84
C GLY A 46 -20.03 -4.49 -28.46
N TYR A 47 -21.12 -4.02 -27.82
CA TYR A 47 -21.19 -2.62 -27.36
C TYR A 47 -20.19 -2.36 -26.26
N VAL A 48 -19.34 -1.37 -26.48
CA VAL A 48 -18.41 -0.85 -25.47
C VAL A 48 -18.91 0.52 -25.04
N THR A 49 -19.07 0.71 -23.73
CA THR A 49 -19.48 1.99 -23.14
C THR A 49 -18.55 3.11 -23.59
N ASN A 50 -19.09 4.10 -24.27
CA ASN A 50 -18.32 5.29 -24.65
C ASN A 50 -18.19 6.24 -23.45
N PHE A 51 -17.05 6.14 -22.76
CA PHE A 51 -16.75 7.00 -21.60
C PHE A 51 -16.80 8.49 -21.94
N ALA A 52 -16.42 8.89 -23.16
CA ALA A 52 -16.48 10.29 -23.59
C ALA A 52 -17.93 10.80 -23.66
N ALA A 53 -18.86 10.03 -24.19
CA ALA A 53 -20.28 10.40 -24.23
C ALA A 53 -20.93 10.44 -22.83
N ARG A 54 -20.46 9.61 -21.89
CA ARG A 54 -20.89 9.64 -20.50
C ARG A 54 -20.35 10.88 -19.79
N SER A 55 -19.07 11.19 -19.98
CA SER A 55 -18.40 12.35 -19.36
C SER A 55 -18.98 13.69 -19.81
N MET A 56 -19.41 13.81 -21.06
CA MET A 56 -20.06 15.03 -21.56
C MET A 56 -21.37 15.37 -20.81
N ARG A 57 -22.08 14.34 -20.33
CA ARG A 57 -23.32 14.53 -19.55
C ARG A 57 -23.07 14.76 -18.06
N GLN A 58 -22.04 14.14 -17.52
CA GLN A 58 -21.73 14.17 -16.08
C GLN A 58 -20.73 15.27 -15.70
N GLY A 59 -20.00 15.85 -16.68
CA GLY A 59 -18.96 16.84 -16.45
C GLY A 59 -17.62 16.26 -15.93
N TRP A 60 -17.54 14.95 -15.69
CA TRP A 60 -16.34 14.22 -15.27
C TRP A 60 -16.23 12.86 -15.96
N MET A 61 -15.02 12.34 -16.09
CA MET A 61 -14.78 11.00 -16.65
C MET A 61 -14.91 9.93 -15.55
N PRO A 62 -15.41 8.71 -15.88
CA PRO A 62 -15.51 7.60 -14.91
C PRO A 62 -14.12 7.01 -14.62
N LEU A 63 -13.24 7.87 -14.13
CA LEU A 63 -11.86 7.59 -13.77
C LEU A 63 -11.58 8.05 -12.35
N VAL A 64 -10.79 7.29 -11.63
CA VAL A 64 -10.07 7.73 -10.45
C VAL A 64 -8.62 7.97 -10.85
N GLY A 65 -8.14 9.20 -10.68
CA GLY A 65 -6.75 9.55 -10.91
C GLY A 65 -5.88 9.06 -9.74
N LEU A 66 -4.76 8.42 -10.04
CA LEU A 66 -3.74 8.06 -9.06
C LEU A 66 -2.43 8.75 -9.43
N VAL A 67 -2.04 9.74 -8.65
CA VAL A 67 -0.68 10.30 -8.72
C VAL A 67 0.21 9.47 -7.80
N ALA A 68 1.22 8.85 -8.37
CA ALA A 68 2.13 7.97 -7.65
C ALA A 68 3.57 8.49 -7.78
N ASP A 69 4.32 8.44 -6.67
CA ASP A 69 5.76 8.51 -6.79
C ASP A 69 6.30 7.18 -7.36
N ASP A 70 7.46 6.69 -6.99
CA ASP A 70 8.04 5.45 -7.53
C ASP A 70 7.25 4.16 -7.21
N LEU A 71 5.99 4.28 -6.77
CA LEU A 71 5.11 3.18 -6.39
C LEU A 71 4.97 2.10 -7.48
N ILE A 72 4.82 2.53 -8.74
CA ILE A 72 4.57 1.62 -9.87
C ILE A 72 5.80 0.75 -10.17
N THR A 73 6.99 1.20 -9.81
CA THR A 73 8.24 0.48 -10.04
C THR A 73 8.57 -0.52 -8.92
N SER A 74 7.84 -0.48 -7.81
CA SER A 74 8.07 -1.34 -6.65
C SER A 74 7.06 -2.50 -6.58
N PRO A 75 7.50 -3.77 -6.71
CA PRO A 75 6.60 -4.92 -6.75
C PRO A 75 5.65 -5.02 -5.54
N PHE A 76 6.12 -4.74 -4.33
CA PHE A 76 5.30 -4.86 -3.12
C PHE A 76 4.28 -3.73 -2.97
N ALA A 77 4.58 -2.54 -3.47
CA ALA A 77 3.67 -1.40 -3.39
C ALA A 77 2.51 -1.48 -4.40
N THR A 78 2.60 -2.35 -5.42
CA THR A 78 1.52 -2.58 -6.39
C THR A 78 0.23 -3.12 -5.76
N GLU A 79 0.29 -3.69 -4.55
CA GLU A 79 -0.91 -4.11 -3.82
C GLU A 79 -1.84 -2.94 -3.48
N ILE A 80 -1.32 -1.72 -3.31
CA ILE A 80 -2.14 -0.50 -3.18
C ILE A 80 -2.98 -0.31 -4.45
N ILE A 81 -2.32 -0.42 -5.61
CA ILE A 81 -3.00 -0.25 -6.91
C ILE A 81 -4.05 -1.35 -7.12
N ARG A 82 -3.73 -2.61 -6.79
CA ARG A 82 -4.68 -3.73 -6.90
C ARG A 82 -5.90 -3.54 -6.00
N GLY A 83 -5.69 -3.04 -4.78
CA GLY A 83 -6.77 -2.73 -3.85
C GLY A 83 -7.68 -1.62 -4.36
N LEU A 84 -7.09 -0.54 -4.87
CA LEU A 84 -7.80 0.60 -5.44
C LEU A 84 -8.57 0.20 -6.72
N ASP A 85 -7.89 -0.44 -7.68
CA ASP A 85 -8.46 -0.84 -8.97
C ASP A 85 -9.65 -1.79 -8.81
N GLY A 86 -9.52 -2.81 -7.95
CA GLY A 86 -10.60 -3.75 -7.71
C GLY A 86 -11.89 -3.09 -7.19
N ALA A 87 -11.77 -2.12 -6.28
CA ALA A 87 -12.91 -1.40 -5.75
C ALA A 87 -13.48 -0.36 -6.74
N VAL A 88 -12.62 0.31 -7.51
CA VAL A 88 -13.01 1.29 -8.53
C VAL A 88 -13.73 0.60 -9.70
N ARG A 89 -13.28 -0.58 -10.12
CA ARG A 89 -13.96 -1.40 -11.15
C ARG A 89 -15.35 -1.85 -10.73
N ALA A 90 -15.52 -2.18 -9.44
CA ALA A 90 -16.84 -2.56 -8.91
C ALA A 90 -17.86 -1.41 -9.01
N ALA A 91 -17.39 -0.17 -9.14
CA ALA A 91 -18.21 1.03 -9.38
C ALA A 91 -18.29 1.44 -10.87
N ASP A 92 -17.96 0.55 -11.80
CA ASP A 92 -17.95 0.79 -13.26
C ASP A 92 -17.06 2.00 -13.66
N MET A 93 -15.88 2.11 -13.03
CA MET A 93 -14.86 3.12 -13.30
C MET A 93 -13.50 2.47 -13.49
N ALA A 94 -12.51 3.25 -13.95
CA ALA A 94 -11.13 2.79 -14.12
C ALA A 94 -10.15 3.65 -13.30
N VAL A 95 -9.00 3.06 -12.97
CA VAL A 95 -7.87 3.80 -12.39
C VAL A 95 -6.97 4.30 -13.51
N PHE A 96 -6.65 5.59 -13.49
CA PHE A 96 -5.68 6.23 -14.38
C PHE A 96 -4.49 6.72 -13.56
N ALA A 97 -3.35 6.06 -13.68
CA ALA A 97 -2.16 6.34 -12.90
C ALA A 97 -1.15 7.19 -13.66
N MET A 98 -0.56 8.17 -12.98
CA MET A 98 0.57 8.97 -13.44
C MET A 98 1.68 8.96 -12.40
N THR A 99 2.94 8.80 -12.85
CA THR A 99 4.11 8.78 -11.96
C THR A 99 4.85 10.10 -11.95
N LEU A 100 5.44 10.44 -10.81
CA LEU A 100 6.27 11.63 -10.65
C LEU A 100 7.52 11.59 -11.53
N GLY A 101 8.16 10.45 -11.70
CA GLY A 101 9.33 10.20 -12.57
C GLY A 101 10.33 11.36 -12.70
N GLY A 102 11.53 11.16 -12.25
CA GLY A 102 12.74 11.99 -12.47
C GLY A 102 12.68 13.48 -12.16
N HIS A 103 11.97 14.31 -12.93
CA HIS A 103 12.03 15.76 -12.83
C HIS A 103 10.66 16.46 -12.76
N ARG A 104 9.57 15.71 -12.64
CA ARG A 104 8.22 16.29 -12.62
C ARG A 104 7.82 16.68 -11.20
N SER A 105 7.29 17.89 -11.03
CA SER A 105 6.73 18.31 -9.75
C SER A 105 5.33 17.72 -9.53
N ILE A 106 4.94 17.55 -8.28
CA ILE A 106 3.57 17.15 -7.92
C ILE A 106 2.55 18.07 -8.59
N ALA A 107 2.81 19.38 -8.57
CA ALA A 107 1.96 20.38 -9.20
C ALA A 107 1.73 20.11 -10.69
N SER A 108 2.79 19.86 -11.45
CA SER A 108 2.67 19.65 -12.90
C SER A 108 1.87 18.38 -13.24
N ILE A 109 1.99 17.34 -12.44
CA ILE A 109 1.26 16.08 -12.66
C ILE A 109 -0.21 16.24 -12.28
N LEU A 110 -0.50 16.92 -11.18
CA LEU A 110 -1.87 17.20 -10.78
C LEU A 110 -2.59 18.08 -11.82
N ASP A 111 -1.91 19.09 -12.39
CA ASP A 111 -2.47 19.89 -13.49
C ASP A 111 -2.76 19.07 -14.73
N GLU A 112 -1.86 18.15 -15.09
CA GLU A 112 -2.08 17.23 -16.21
C GLU A 112 -3.23 16.27 -15.92
N MET A 113 -3.28 15.69 -14.74
CA MET A 113 -4.34 14.78 -14.29
C MET A 113 -5.72 15.46 -14.36
N ARG A 114 -5.84 16.72 -13.94
CA ARG A 114 -7.08 17.50 -13.97
C ARG A 114 -7.65 17.69 -15.38
N ARG A 115 -6.82 17.69 -16.42
CA ARG A 115 -7.28 17.80 -17.83
C ARG A 115 -8.15 16.63 -18.23
N PHE A 116 -7.97 15.47 -17.62
CA PHE A 116 -8.82 14.29 -17.83
C PHE A 116 -10.13 14.35 -17.03
N ARG A 117 -10.31 15.36 -16.18
CA ARG A 117 -11.50 15.50 -15.32
C ARG A 117 -11.90 14.20 -14.63
N PRO A 118 -11.00 13.55 -13.88
CA PRO A 118 -11.38 12.34 -13.12
C PRO A 118 -12.45 12.67 -12.08
N ARG A 119 -13.21 11.66 -11.64
CA ARG A 119 -14.19 11.76 -10.55
C ARG A 119 -13.53 12.22 -9.24
N ALA A 120 -12.33 11.70 -8.97
CA ALA A 120 -11.54 12.02 -7.79
C ALA A 120 -10.07 11.69 -8.08
N ILE A 121 -9.16 12.22 -7.25
CA ILE A 121 -7.71 12.00 -7.34
C ILE A 121 -7.20 11.47 -6.00
N ALA A 122 -6.39 10.40 -6.05
CA ALA A 122 -5.57 9.93 -4.95
C ALA A 122 -4.10 10.28 -5.20
N TYR A 123 -3.36 10.49 -4.12
CA TYR A 123 -1.90 10.50 -4.14
C TYR A 123 -1.37 9.30 -3.35
N ALA A 124 -0.41 8.54 -3.90
CA ALA A 124 0.17 7.39 -3.22
C ALA A 124 1.70 7.42 -3.25
N ALA A 125 2.31 7.08 -2.11
CA ALA A 125 3.75 6.99 -1.97
C ALA A 125 4.23 5.53 -1.84
N MET A 126 5.46 5.26 -2.30
CA MET A 126 6.07 3.94 -2.23
C MET A 126 6.30 3.50 -0.78
N TYR A 127 6.63 4.43 0.11
CA TYR A 127 6.86 4.19 1.53
C TYR A 127 6.25 5.29 2.39
N HIS A 128 6.02 4.96 3.66
CA HIS A 128 5.42 5.88 4.62
C HIS A 128 6.31 7.13 4.81
N LYS A 129 5.76 8.29 4.42
CA LYS A 129 6.44 9.60 4.50
C LYS A 129 5.46 10.75 4.64
N SER A 130 5.97 11.91 5.04
CA SER A 130 5.27 13.19 4.94
C SER A 130 5.53 13.81 3.57
N VAL A 131 4.48 14.38 2.96
CA VAL A 131 4.53 15.03 1.64
C VAL A 131 3.95 16.43 1.78
N ASP A 132 4.68 17.44 1.33
CA ASP A 132 4.14 18.79 1.25
C ASP A 132 3.40 18.99 -0.07
N LEU A 133 2.07 18.85 -0.02
CA LEU A 133 1.22 19.11 -1.18
C LEU A 133 1.15 20.64 -1.44
N PRO A 134 1.24 21.09 -2.71
CA PRO A 134 0.92 22.46 -3.06
C PRO A 134 -0.49 22.82 -2.58
N ARG A 135 -0.63 24.02 -1.99
CA ARG A 135 -1.88 24.44 -1.33
C ARG A 135 -3.09 24.40 -2.25
N GLU A 136 -2.90 24.82 -3.49
CA GLU A 136 -3.92 24.85 -4.55
C GLU A 136 -4.43 23.45 -4.96
N PHE A 137 -3.72 22.39 -4.57
CA PHE A 137 -4.08 21.01 -4.89
C PHE A 137 -4.65 20.23 -3.69
N ALA A 138 -4.59 20.78 -2.50
CA ALA A 138 -5.13 20.11 -1.32
C ALA A 138 -6.62 19.76 -1.47
N ASP A 139 -7.41 20.64 -2.12
CA ASP A 139 -8.83 20.39 -2.40
C ASP A 139 -9.08 19.43 -3.57
N ALA A 140 -8.07 19.18 -4.41
CA ALA A 140 -8.19 18.30 -5.56
C ALA A 140 -7.86 16.83 -5.23
N VAL A 141 -7.01 16.60 -4.22
CA VAL A 141 -6.63 15.27 -3.74
C VAL A 141 -7.61 14.83 -2.65
N GLY A 142 -8.39 13.80 -2.94
CA GLY A 142 -9.40 13.30 -1.99
C GLY A 142 -8.81 12.42 -0.89
N VAL A 143 -7.69 11.73 -1.16
CA VAL A 143 -7.02 10.85 -0.20
C VAL A 143 -5.54 10.67 -0.53
N MET A 144 -4.72 10.60 0.51
CA MET A 144 -3.31 10.20 0.43
C MET A 144 -3.15 8.77 0.96
N ILE A 145 -2.33 7.98 0.28
CA ILE A 145 -2.13 6.55 0.55
C ILE A 145 -0.66 6.28 0.82
N ASN A 146 -0.36 5.62 1.93
CA ASN A 146 1.00 5.32 2.40
C ASN A 146 1.86 6.58 2.62
N CYS A 147 1.22 7.71 2.83
CA CYS A 147 1.83 8.99 3.17
C CYS A 147 0.78 9.92 3.78
N ARG A 148 1.24 11.04 4.35
CA ARG A 148 0.36 12.09 4.87
C ARG A 148 0.75 13.45 4.30
N ASP A 149 -0.22 14.36 4.19
CA ASP A 149 0.09 15.77 3.94
C ASP A 149 0.80 16.37 5.15
N ALA A 150 1.90 17.08 4.91
CA ALA A 150 2.69 17.72 5.97
C ALA A 150 1.88 18.75 6.79
N ASN A 151 0.78 19.24 6.21
CA ASN A 151 -0.09 20.23 6.84
C ASN A 151 -1.46 19.67 7.25
N ASP A 152 -1.64 18.34 7.21
CA ASP A 152 -2.86 17.61 7.58
C ASP A 152 -4.15 18.15 6.93
N ARG A 153 -4.10 18.60 5.67
CA ARG A 153 -5.23 19.17 4.91
C ARG A 153 -6.03 18.12 4.14
N VAL A 154 -5.48 16.92 3.98
CA VAL A 154 -6.04 15.83 3.18
C VAL A 154 -6.14 14.57 4.02
N THR A 155 -7.24 13.83 3.89
CA THR A 155 -7.38 12.51 4.51
C THR A 155 -6.24 11.59 4.10
N SER A 156 -5.57 11.01 5.07
CA SER A 156 -4.36 10.21 4.87
C SER A 156 -4.53 8.81 5.45
N LEU A 157 -4.29 7.80 4.62
CA LEU A 157 -4.27 6.40 5.03
C LEU A 157 -2.81 5.96 5.18
N VAL A 158 -2.41 5.63 6.39
CA VAL A 158 -1.03 5.23 6.70
C VAL A 158 -1.00 3.87 7.41
N PRO A 159 0.08 3.10 7.27
CA PRO A 159 0.26 1.87 8.05
C PRO A 159 0.53 2.21 9.52
N ASP A 160 0.03 1.40 10.45
CA ASP A 160 0.36 1.53 11.88
C ASP A 160 1.69 0.85 12.21
N GLU A 161 2.78 1.52 11.83
CA GLU A 161 4.15 1.01 11.99
C GLU A 161 4.51 0.74 13.46
N THR A 162 4.08 1.63 14.37
CA THR A 162 4.36 1.49 15.79
C THR A 162 3.62 0.30 16.40
N GLY A 163 2.31 0.16 16.08
CA GLY A 163 1.52 -0.98 16.53
C GLY A 163 2.05 -2.31 16.00
N ALA A 164 2.45 -2.35 14.72
CA ALA A 164 3.04 -3.54 14.12
C ALA A 164 4.38 -3.94 14.78
N ALA A 165 5.25 -2.97 15.07
CA ALA A 165 6.52 -3.25 15.73
C ALA A 165 6.34 -3.70 17.18
N LEU A 166 5.37 -3.12 17.89
CA LEU A 166 5.00 -3.56 19.23
C LEU A 166 4.48 -5.00 19.20
N GLU A 167 3.59 -5.34 18.25
CA GLU A 167 3.01 -6.68 18.12
C GLU A 167 4.07 -7.75 17.82
N ILE A 168 4.92 -7.55 16.81
CA ILE A 168 5.93 -8.55 16.44
C ILE A 168 7.04 -8.69 17.50
N THR A 169 7.36 -7.61 18.21
CA THR A 169 8.33 -7.67 19.32
C THR A 169 7.75 -8.45 20.50
N ASN A 170 6.47 -8.23 20.85
CA ASN A 170 5.79 -9.04 21.85
C ASN A 170 5.74 -10.52 21.44
N TYR A 171 5.46 -10.80 20.17
CA TYR A 171 5.50 -12.17 19.65
C TYR A 171 6.86 -12.85 19.87
N LEU A 172 7.98 -12.15 19.62
CA LEU A 172 9.32 -12.65 19.93
C LEU A 172 9.52 -12.87 21.43
N ILE A 173 9.04 -11.95 22.26
CA ILE A 173 9.13 -12.05 23.72
C ILE A 173 8.30 -13.24 24.24
N ASP A 174 7.10 -13.46 23.73
CA ASP A 174 6.22 -14.56 24.10
C ASP A 174 6.80 -15.92 23.65
N ALA A 175 7.58 -15.93 22.56
CA ALA A 175 8.39 -17.10 22.13
C ALA A 175 9.64 -17.30 23.00
N GLY A 176 9.81 -16.57 24.11
CA GLY A 176 10.90 -16.74 25.07
C GLY A 176 12.16 -15.92 24.75
N ARG A 177 12.18 -15.10 23.69
CA ARG A 177 13.35 -14.29 23.32
C ARG A 177 13.48 -13.07 24.25
N ARG A 178 14.70 -12.77 24.70
CA ARG A 178 14.95 -11.69 25.67
C ARG A 178 16.08 -10.76 25.24
N ASN A 179 17.01 -11.20 24.43
CA ASN A 179 18.12 -10.42 23.92
C ASN A 179 17.92 -10.14 22.43
N ILE A 180 16.98 -9.21 22.12
CA ILE A 180 16.55 -8.94 20.76
C ILE A 180 17.35 -7.76 20.20
N ALA A 181 18.03 -7.98 19.07
CA ALA A 181 18.64 -6.89 18.29
C ALA A 181 17.70 -6.46 17.14
N PHE A 182 17.71 -5.18 16.81
CA PHE A 182 16.93 -4.67 15.67
C PHE A 182 17.86 -4.09 14.60
N ILE A 183 17.86 -4.66 13.40
CA ILE A 183 18.55 -4.13 12.22
C ILE A 183 17.54 -3.36 11.39
N ASN A 184 17.55 -2.02 11.53
CA ASN A 184 16.47 -1.13 11.09
C ASN A 184 16.80 -0.35 9.81
N LEU A 185 15.80 0.33 9.25
CA LEU A 185 15.86 1.11 8.01
C LEU A 185 16.14 2.59 8.30
N PRO A 186 17.38 3.06 8.15
CA PRO A 186 17.71 4.46 8.46
C PRO A 186 17.10 5.44 7.45
N GLY A 187 16.67 6.62 7.94
CA GLY A 187 16.17 7.71 7.10
C GLY A 187 14.77 7.51 6.54
N LEU A 188 14.01 6.54 7.06
CA LEU A 188 12.59 6.36 6.77
C LEU A 188 11.75 6.58 8.03
N LEU A 189 10.62 7.27 7.88
CA LEU A 189 9.62 7.43 8.95
C LEU A 189 9.13 6.06 9.45
N ALA A 190 8.97 5.08 8.56
CA ALA A 190 8.64 3.71 8.95
C ALA A 190 9.68 3.12 9.93
N GLY A 191 10.97 3.32 9.67
CA GLY A 191 12.05 2.87 10.55
C GLY A 191 11.97 3.52 11.93
N GLU A 192 11.76 4.82 12.00
CA GLU A 192 11.63 5.57 13.27
C GLU A 192 10.42 5.08 14.09
N LEU A 193 9.27 4.91 13.44
CA LEU A 193 8.05 4.44 14.11
C LEU A 193 8.14 2.96 14.54
N ARG A 194 8.80 2.10 13.74
CA ARG A 194 9.07 0.71 14.11
C ARG A 194 10.01 0.62 15.31
N GLU A 195 11.05 1.47 15.34
CA GLU A 195 11.95 1.53 16.51
C GLU A 195 11.21 1.96 17.78
N LEU A 196 10.31 2.94 17.67
CA LEU A 196 9.49 3.36 18.80
C LEU A 196 8.65 2.20 19.35
N GLY A 197 7.94 1.45 18.49
CA GLY A 197 7.13 0.30 18.90
C GLY A 197 7.97 -0.84 19.49
N PHE A 198 9.14 -1.10 18.90
CA PHE A 198 10.10 -2.08 19.41
C PHE A 198 10.55 -1.77 20.83
N ARG A 199 11.00 -0.53 21.10
CA ARG A 199 11.42 -0.10 22.44
C ARG A 199 10.27 -0.15 23.45
N GLN A 200 9.08 0.30 23.05
CA GLN A 200 7.88 0.21 23.90
C GLN A 200 7.56 -1.23 24.31
N ALA A 201 7.65 -2.19 23.39
CA ALA A 201 7.39 -3.60 23.71
C ALA A 201 8.40 -4.15 24.70
N LEU A 202 9.69 -3.81 24.56
CA LEU A 202 10.73 -4.23 25.51
C LEU A 202 10.47 -3.64 26.90
N ASP A 203 10.19 -2.34 26.98
CA ASP A 203 9.90 -1.66 28.26
C ASP A 203 8.67 -2.26 28.95
N HIS A 204 7.60 -2.56 28.22
CA HIS A 204 6.41 -3.23 28.76
C HIS A 204 6.71 -4.63 29.32
N ALA A 205 7.70 -5.32 28.75
CA ALA A 205 8.14 -6.63 29.21
C ALA A 205 9.20 -6.57 30.33
N GLY A 206 9.54 -5.37 30.81
CA GLY A 206 10.59 -5.17 31.82
C GLY A 206 12.02 -5.38 31.29
N ILE A 207 12.20 -5.31 29.97
CA ILE A 207 13.51 -5.34 29.31
C ILE A 207 13.93 -3.90 29.02
N ASP A 208 15.21 -3.56 29.20
CA ASP A 208 15.72 -2.19 28.96
C ASP A 208 15.59 -1.84 27.45
N GLY A 209 14.50 -1.20 27.08
CA GLY A 209 14.25 -0.74 25.72
C GLY A 209 15.15 0.43 25.30
N ALA A 210 15.56 1.28 26.26
CA ALA A 210 16.46 2.40 25.97
C ALA A 210 17.87 1.91 25.62
N GLY A 211 18.35 0.86 26.33
CA GLY A 211 19.63 0.21 26.04
C GLY A 211 19.59 -0.86 24.95
N ALA A 212 18.45 -1.06 24.29
CA ALA A 212 18.30 -2.06 23.23
C ALA A 212 19.21 -1.77 22.02
N ILE A 213 19.74 -2.84 21.43
CA ILE A 213 20.61 -2.75 20.27
C ILE A 213 19.78 -2.46 19.03
N VAL A 214 19.90 -1.27 18.45
CA VAL A 214 19.33 -0.88 17.17
C VAL A 214 20.44 -0.45 16.23
N LEU A 215 20.54 -1.11 15.08
CA LEU A 215 21.62 -0.94 14.10
C LEU A 215 21.05 -0.58 12.73
N PRO A 216 21.71 0.30 11.95
CA PRO A 216 21.25 0.65 10.62
C PRO A 216 21.56 -0.48 9.61
N ALA A 217 20.60 -0.88 8.80
CA ALA A 217 20.81 -1.90 7.76
C ALA A 217 21.80 -1.43 6.66
N VAL A 218 21.89 -0.12 6.43
CA VAL A 218 22.71 0.50 5.39
C VAL A 218 23.46 1.72 5.91
N SER A 219 24.56 2.09 5.27
CA SER A 219 25.46 3.18 5.68
C SER A 219 24.88 4.60 5.52
N LYS A 220 23.80 4.76 4.78
CA LYS A 220 23.09 6.03 4.50
C LYS A 220 21.59 5.79 4.47
N ALA A 221 20.81 6.84 4.12
CA ALA A 221 19.38 6.63 3.89
C ALA A 221 19.17 5.49 2.86
N ILE A 222 18.26 4.58 3.17
CA ILE A 222 17.88 3.48 2.29
C ILE A 222 17.38 4.05 0.95
N TYR A 223 17.56 3.33 -0.13
CA TYR A 223 17.31 3.78 -1.52
C TYR A 223 18.24 4.90 -2.05
N SER A 224 19.31 5.24 -1.31
CA SER A 224 20.38 6.06 -1.86
C SER A 224 21.29 5.21 -2.76
N ASP A 225 21.63 5.70 -3.95
CA ASP A 225 22.58 5.03 -4.90
C ASP A 225 23.97 4.77 -4.29
N ARG A 226 24.28 5.40 -3.16
CA ARG A 226 25.55 5.28 -2.44
C ARG A 226 25.41 4.52 -1.11
N ALA A 227 24.28 3.90 -0.86
CA ALA A 227 24.07 3.10 0.34
C ALA A 227 24.77 1.74 0.18
N HIS A 228 25.54 1.35 1.19
CA HIS A 228 26.13 0.02 1.29
C HIS A 228 25.48 -0.74 2.44
N SER A 229 25.23 -2.03 2.24
CA SER A 229 24.70 -2.88 3.32
C SER A 229 25.73 -3.01 4.44
N LEU A 230 25.26 -2.89 5.67
CA LEU A 230 26.00 -3.10 6.90
C LEU A 230 25.60 -4.41 7.60
N VAL A 231 24.60 -5.11 7.08
CA VAL A 231 23.95 -6.26 7.74
C VAL A 231 24.95 -7.35 8.09
N ALA A 232 25.79 -7.77 7.14
CA ALA A 232 26.76 -8.84 7.38
C ALA A 232 27.77 -8.48 8.48
N THR A 233 28.26 -7.24 8.47
CA THR A 233 29.21 -6.73 9.49
C THR A 233 28.54 -6.69 10.88
N HIS A 234 27.28 -6.23 10.92
CA HIS A 234 26.54 -6.16 12.19
C HIS A 234 26.22 -7.56 12.74
N VAL A 235 25.76 -8.48 11.92
CA VAL A 235 25.49 -9.86 12.35
C VAL A 235 26.77 -10.51 12.87
N GLN A 236 27.90 -10.39 12.16
CA GLN A 236 29.18 -10.91 12.62
C GLN A 236 29.57 -10.32 13.99
N ALA A 237 29.45 -9.01 14.16
CA ALA A 237 29.78 -8.35 15.42
C ALA A 237 28.87 -8.79 16.58
N LEU A 238 27.56 -8.97 16.32
CA LEU A 238 26.57 -9.42 17.28
C LEU A 238 26.82 -10.87 17.71
N MET A 239 27.14 -11.76 16.75
CA MET A 239 27.35 -13.19 17.02
C MET A 239 28.65 -13.45 17.79
N ASN A 240 29.68 -12.63 17.59
CA ASN A 240 30.98 -12.73 18.25
C ASN A 240 31.11 -11.79 19.46
N GLY A 241 30.09 -11.00 19.75
CA GLY A 241 30.08 -10.04 20.85
C GLY A 241 29.68 -10.64 22.19
N PRO A 242 29.83 -9.84 23.28
CA PRO A 242 29.53 -10.29 24.65
C PRO A 242 28.03 -10.45 24.91
N ARG A 243 27.16 -9.85 24.08
CA ARG A 243 25.69 -9.95 24.14
C ARG A 243 25.16 -10.53 22.85
N ARG A 244 25.37 -11.83 22.66
CA ARG A 244 24.81 -12.53 21.50
C ARG A 244 23.29 -12.49 21.54
N PRO A 245 22.61 -11.98 20.51
CA PRO A 245 21.15 -11.95 20.50
C PRO A 245 20.55 -13.35 20.35
N ASP A 246 19.40 -13.57 20.97
CA ASP A 246 18.55 -14.75 20.79
C ASP A 246 17.46 -14.51 19.71
N ALA A 247 17.30 -13.25 19.28
CA ALA A 247 16.48 -12.90 18.12
C ALA A 247 17.02 -11.63 17.40
N ILE A 248 16.77 -11.58 16.10
CA ILE A 248 17.02 -10.38 15.28
C ILE A 248 15.71 -9.97 14.61
N LEU A 249 15.21 -8.77 14.99
CA LEU A 249 14.15 -8.09 14.25
C LEU A 249 14.78 -7.36 13.07
N CYS A 250 14.21 -7.49 11.88
CA CYS A 250 14.70 -6.88 10.66
C CYS A 250 13.76 -5.79 10.18
N GLY A 251 14.28 -4.66 9.71
CA GLY A 251 13.51 -3.53 9.25
C GLY A 251 12.56 -3.85 8.08
N ASN A 252 12.91 -4.85 7.25
CA ASN A 252 12.03 -5.44 6.23
C ASN A 252 12.55 -6.82 5.79
N ASP A 253 11.81 -7.53 4.94
CA ASP A 253 12.16 -8.86 4.46
C ASP A 253 13.46 -8.92 3.66
N ARG A 254 13.85 -7.84 2.99
CA ARG A 254 15.13 -7.76 2.27
C ARG A 254 16.31 -7.74 3.24
N VAL A 255 16.19 -6.99 4.33
CA VAL A 255 17.16 -7.01 5.43
C VAL A 255 17.21 -8.41 6.06
N ALA A 256 16.06 -9.04 6.27
CA ALA A 256 16.01 -10.40 6.80
C ALA A 256 16.73 -11.42 5.90
N MET A 257 16.57 -11.30 4.58
CA MET A 257 17.29 -12.16 3.61
C MET A 257 18.83 -12.06 3.78
N GLU A 258 19.34 -10.86 4.00
CA GLU A 258 20.76 -10.64 4.26
C GLU A 258 21.18 -11.18 5.64
N VAL A 259 20.33 -11.03 6.67
CA VAL A 259 20.53 -11.58 8.02
C VAL A 259 20.62 -13.10 7.97
N TYR A 260 19.72 -13.77 7.24
CA TYR A 260 19.79 -15.23 7.02
C TYR A 260 21.10 -15.67 6.42
N ALA A 261 21.54 -14.97 5.38
CA ALA A 261 22.82 -15.26 4.73
C ALA A 261 24.01 -15.05 5.68
N ALA A 262 23.96 -14.03 6.53
CA ALA A 262 25.00 -13.74 7.49
C ALA A 262 25.00 -14.76 8.66
N LEU A 263 23.86 -15.08 9.25
CA LEU A 263 23.75 -16.09 10.31
C LEU A 263 24.23 -17.47 9.84
N ARG A 264 23.91 -17.86 8.61
CA ARG A 264 24.40 -19.12 8.04
C ARG A 264 25.92 -19.15 7.93
N ARG A 265 26.59 -18.03 7.63
CA ARG A 265 28.06 -17.92 7.61
C ARG A 265 28.67 -18.06 9.00
N GLU A 266 27.98 -17.55 10.03
CA GLU A 266 28.39 -17.69 11.43
C GLU A 266 28.02 -19.07 12.03
N GLY A 267 27.42 -19.97 11.25
CA GLY A 267 27.02 -21.30 11.69
C GLY A 267 25.83 -21.33 12.65
N ALA A 268 25.04 -20.25 12.69
CA ALA A 268 23.88 -20.14 13.59
C ALA A 268 22.62 -20.67 12.91
N ALA A 269 21.89 -21.53 13.61
CA ALA A 269 20.59 -22.08 13.18
C ALA A 269 19.45 -21.12 13.45
N ILE A 270 18.49 -21.04 12.52
CA ILE A 270 17.24 -20.31 12.65
C ILE A 270 16.10 -21.33 12.76
N PRO A 271 15.23 -21.25 13.76
CA PRO A 271 15.18 -20.29 14.87
C PRO A 271 15.97 -20.72 16.12
N ASP A 272 16.59 -21.90 16.14
CA ASP A 272 17.09 -22.58 17.35
C ASP A 272 18.14 -21.71 18.10
N ASP A 273 19.13 -21.20 17.38
CA ASP A 273 20.14 -20.30 17.95
C ASP A 273 19.68 -18.84 17.98
N VAL A 274 19.06 -18.37 16.88
CA VAL A 274 18.60 -16.98 16.71
C VAL A 274 17.30 -16.95 15.92
N ALA A 275 16.22 -16.49 16.55
CA ALA A 275 14.97 -16.25 15.85
C ALA A 275 15.09 -15.00 14.93
N VAL A 276 14.39 -15.01 13.81
CA VAL A 276 14.35 -13.86 12.90
C VAL A 276 12.92 -13.49 12.57
N ALA A 277 12.58 -12.21 12.73
CA ALA A 277 11.29 -11.65 12.35
C ALA A 277 11.47 -10.37 11.56
N SER A 278 10.45 -9.97 10.76
CA SER A 278 10.56 -8.78 9.94
C SER A 278 9.21 -8.11 9.61
N PHE A 279 9.23 -7.22 8.61
CA PHE A 279 8.06 -6.52 8.08
C PHE A 279 8.03 -6.63 6.56
N ASP A 280 6.87 -6.40 5.97
CA ASP A 280 6.45 -6.27 4.58
C ASP A 280 5.68 -7.49 4.07
N ASN A 281 6.03 -8.73 4.44
CA ASN A 281 5.53 -9.97 3.84
C ASN A 281 5.65 -9.98 2.32
N GLN A 282 6.86 -9.68 1.81
CA GLN A 282 7.18 -9.88 0.39
C GLN A 282 7.20 -11.38 0.13
N VAL A 283 6.10 -11.91 -0.43
CA VAL A 283 5.87 -13.37 -0.55
C VAL A 283 7.00 -14.07 -1.27
N GLU A 284 7.60 -13.44 -2.28
CA GLU A 284 8.74 -13.94 -3.05
C GLU A 284 10.00 -14.12 -2.21
N ILE A 285 10.09 -13.45 -1.06
CA ILE A 285 11.20 -13.55 -0.10
C ILE A 285 10.76 -14.36 1.10
N ALA A 286 9.76 -13.85 1.85
CA ALA A 286 9.40 -14.36 3.16
C ALA A 286 8.98 -15.85 3.15
N SER A 287 8.24 -16.29 2.12
CA SER A 287 7.81 -17.69 2.01
C SER A 287 8.89 -18.64 1.47
N ARG A 288 9.98 -18.11 0.88
CA ARG A 288 11.02 -18.90 0.23
C ARG A 288 12.34 -18.95 0.98
N LEU A 289 12.47 -18.18 2.04
CA LEU A 289 13.59 -18.33 2.97
C LEU A 289 13.48 -19.69 3.68
N ASP A 290 14.61 -20.23 4.09
CA ASP A 290 14.69 -21.51 4.80
C ASP A 290 15.38 -21.29 6.17
N PRO A 291 14.58 -21.42 7.27
CA PRO A 291 13.13 -21.63 7.35
C PRO A 291 12.31 -20.44 6.84
N PRO A 292 11.00 -20.62 6.48
CA PRO A 292 10.16 -19.51 6.04
C PRO A 292 10.03 -18.43 7.13
N LEU A 293 10.06 -17.17 6.72
CA LEU A 293 10.19 -16.00 7.58
C LEU A 293 8.85 -15.53 8.17
N THR A 294 8.77 -15.42 9.49
CA THR A 294 7.70 -14.73 10.23
C THR A 294 7.81 -13.22 10.01
N THR A 295 6.72 -12.57 9.62
CA THR A 295 6.75 -11.15 9.21
C THR A 295 5.41 -10.45 9.41
N MET A 296 5.42 -9.14 9.57
CA MET A 296 4.22 -8.29 9.60
C MET A 296 3.83 -7.89 8.19
N ALA A 297 2.67 -8.34 7.70
CA ALA A 297 2.18 -7.99 6.37
C ALA A 297 1.68 -6.54 6.33
N LEU A 298 2.23 -5.74 5.40
CA LEU A 298 1.77 -4.38 5.14
C LEU A 298 0.31 -4.34 4.68
N PRO A 299 -0.53 -3.42 5.18
CA PRO A 299 -1.95 -3.33 4.83
C PRO A 299 -2.21 -2.67 3.46
N HIS A 300 -1.29 -2.75 2.50
CA HIS A 300 -1.30 -2.03 1.23
C HIS A 300 -2.59 -2.25 0.44
N ARG A 301 -3.04 -3.52 0.31
CA ARG A 301 -4.26 -3.83 -0.41
C ARG A 301 -5.52 -3.29 0.28
N ALA A 302 -5.54 -3.33 1.62
CA ALA A 302 -6.61 -2.74 2.42
C ALA A 302 -6.63 -1.20 2.28
N MET A 303 -5.45 -0.56 2.28
CA MET A 303 -5.32 0.89 2.07
C MET A 303 -5.89 1.29 0.70
N GLY A 304 -5.56 0.57 -0.38
CA GLY A 304 -6.11 0.83 -1.70
C GLY A 304 -7.63 0.72 -1.75
N ARG A 305 -8.21 -0.34 -1.15
CA ARG A 305 -9.67 -0.50 -1.05
C ARG A 305 -10.33 0.61 -0.23
N HIS A 306 -9.75 0.96 0.90
CA HIS A 306 -10.27 2.01 1.77
C HIS A 306 -10.21 3.39 1.08
N ALA A 307 -9.13 3.65 0.35
CA ALA A 307 -9.00 4.86 -0.49
C ALA A 307 -10.12 4.95 -1.53
N ALA A 308 -10.44 3.85 -2.23
CA ALA A 308 -11.57 3.82 -3.15
C ALA A 308 -12.90 4.16 -2.45
N GLN A 309 -13.15 3.60 -1.28
CA GLN A 309 -14.37 3.90 -0.50
C GLN A 309 -14.48 5.40 -0.19
N ILE A 310 -13.38 6.03 0.23
CA ILE A 310 -13.33 7.47 0.50
C ILE A 310 -13.59 8.29 -0.77
N LEU A 311 -12.94 7.94 -1.89
CA LEU A 311 -13.02 8.68 -3.16
C LEU A 311 -14.39 8.55 -3.84
N LEU A 312 -15.09 7.45 -3.62
CA LEU A 312 -16.39 7.16 -4.22
C LEU A 312 -17.57 7.53 -3.32
N ALA A 313 -17.31 7.87 -2.06
CA ALA A 313 -18.35 8.33 -1.14
C ALA A 313 -19.07 9.58 -1.69
N GLU A 314 -20.37 9.69 -1.44
CA GLU A 314 -21.16 10.88 -1.79
C GLU A 314 -20.86 12.03 -0.82
N ASP A 315 -20.68 11.71 0.46
CA ASP A 315 -20.35 12.67 1.50
C ASP A 315 -18.82 12.76 1.67
N ARG A 316 -18.33 13.97 1.98
CA ARG A 316 -16.92 14.17 2.30
C ARG A 316 -16.56 13.46 3.60
N VAL A 317 -15.55 12.61 3.54
CA VAL A 317 -14.95 12.00 4.73
C VAL A 317 -14.17 13.07 5.51
N PRO A 318 -14.30 13.13 6.85
CA PRO A 318 -13.53 14.07 7.67
C PRO A 318 -12.02 13.94 7.41
N VAL A 319 -11.37 15.10 7.29
CA VAL A 319 -9.90 15.15 7.15
C VAL A 319 -9.24 14.60 8.41
N GLY A 320 -8.22 13.78 8.23
CA GLY A 320 -7.45 13.21 9.33
C GLY A 320 -6.55 12.06 8.88
N VAL A 321 -5.71 11.61 9.80
CA VAL A 321 -4.83 10.47 9.60
C VAL A 321 -5.49 9.20 10.12
N GLN A 322 -5.69 8.22 9.25
CA GLN A 322 -6.24 6.92 9.59
C GLN A 322 -5.13 5.86 9.50
N LYS A 323 -4.84 5.22 10.62
CA LYS A 323 -3.85 4.15 10.71
C LYS A 323 -4.50 2.81 10.41
N LEU A 324 -3.90 2.03 9.51
CA LEU A 324 -4.35 0.68 9.20
C LEU A 324 -3.39 -0.33 9.85
N PRO A 325 -3.91 -1.33 10.59
CA PRO A 325 -3.08 -2.34 11.22
C PRO A 325 -2.43 -3.26 10.20
N PHE A 326 -1.25 -3.75 10.54
CA PHE A 326 -0.61 -4.87 9.85
C PHE A 326 -1.28 -6.19 10.27
N GLN A 327 -0.89 -7.26 9.60
CA GLN A 327 -1.26 -8.61 9.98
C GLN A 327 0.00 -9.43 10.25
N LEU A 328 0.11 -10.03 11.42
CA LEU A 328 1.17 -10.99 11.69
C LEU A 328 0.98 -12.25 10.82
N VAL A 329 2.04 -12.65 10.15
CA VAL A 329 2.12 -13.88 9.35
C VAL A 329 3.18 -14.75 9.97
N GLU A 330 2.73 -15.65 10.82
CA GLU A 330 3.58 -16.62 11.51
C GLU A 330 4.11 -17.67 10.55
N ARG A 331 5.42 -17.96 10.67
CA ARG A 331 6.12 -19.03 9.96
C ARG A 331 7.16 -19.66 10.87
N ALA A 332 8.14 -20.36 10.30
CA ALA A 332 9.05 -21.20 11.06
C ALA A 332 10.36 -20.52 11.52
N SER A 333 10.47 -19.20 11.42
CA SER A 333 11.70 -18.46 11.79
C SER A 333 11.73 -17.95 13.24
N VAL A 334 10.65 -18.20 14.02
CA VAL A 334 10.53 -17.82 15.43
C VAL A 334 10.14 -19.00 16.26
#